data_58d22235148e3bff159af3a8d6a1ec9f
#
_entry.id   58d22235148e3bff159af3a8d6a1ec9f
#
_cell.length_a   1.000
_cell.length_b   1.000
_cell.length_c   1.000
_cell.angle_alpha   90.00
_cell.angle_beta   90.00
_cell.angle_gamma   90.00
#
_symmetry.space_group_name_H-M   'P 1'
#
loop_
_entity.id
_entity.type
_entity.pdbx_description
1 polymer ?
#
loop_
_entity_poly.entity_id
_entity_poly.type
_entity_poly.pdbx_seq_one_letter_code
_entity_poly.pdbx_strand_id
1 'polypeptide(L)'
;MSDKAIITCSITGVLTDPNQHHVPVTPEQLAQEARRAYDAGASVVHVHFRRQEEGKGHLPSWDPAVARACVDAMRAACPELIINQTTGVVGPDYQGPLDCLRATRPEMAACNAGSLNYL
;
A
#
# COMPACT_ATOMS: atom_id res chain seq x y z
N MET A 1 -30.06 12.38 -10.25
CA MET A 1 -28.81 11.59 -10.26
C MET A 1 -28.14 11.74 -8.91
N SER A 2 -27.80 10.65 -8.26
CA SER A 2 -26.95 10.73 -7.08
C SER A 2 -25.49 10.85 -7.54
N ASP A 3 -24.83 11.93 -7.17
CA ASP A 3 -23.40 12.08 -7.40
C ASP A 3 -22.68 11.08 -6.50
N LYS A 4 -21.99 10.12 -7.11
CA LYS A 4 -21.18 9.13 -6.40
C LYS A 4 -19.73 9.58 -6.41
N ALA A 5 -19.10 9.60 -5.24
CA ALA A 5 -17.67 9.82 -5.10
C ALA A 5 -16.94 8.49 -4.89
N ILE A 6 -15.75 8.36 -5.46
CA ILE A 6 -14.82 7.25 -5.17
C ILE A 6 -13.90 7.72 -4.05
N ILE A 7 -13.87 6.97 -2.96
CA ILE A 7 -13.01 7.28 -1.82
C ILE A 7 -11.81 6.35 -1.83
N THR A 8 -10.62 6.93 -1.93
CA THR A 8 -9.33 6.24 -1.76
C THR A 8 -8.78 6.53 -0.37
N CYS A 9 -8.52 5.52 0.41
CA CYS A 9 -7.89 5.63 1.72
C CYS A 9 -6.42 5.24 1.65
N SER A 10 -5.51 6.15 2.02
CA SER A 10 -4.07 5.86 2.14
C SER A 10 -3.78 5.32 3.54
N ILE A 11 -3.59 4.02 3.66
CA ILE A 11 -3.54 3.34 4.97
C ILE A 11 -2.15 3.26 5.59
N THR A 12 -1.08 3.57 4.84
CA THR A 12 0.30 3.44 5.34
C THR A 12 1.12 4.72 5.32
N GLY A 13 0.98 5.55 4.26
CA GLY A 13 1.88 6.68 4.02
C GLY A 13 3.33 6.25 3.71
N VAL A 14 4.17 7.21 3.31
CA VAL A 14 5.58 6.97 2.91
C VAL A 14 6.53 7.05 4.10
N LEU A 15 6.45 8.13 4.86
CA LEU A 15 7.41 8.48 5.93
C LEU A 15 6.83 8.34 7.34
N THR A 16 5.63 7.78 7.47
CA THR A 16 4.97 7.65 8.76
C THR A 16 5.66 6.58 9.60
N ASP A 17 6.11 6.96 10.80
CA ASP A 17 6.80 6.06 11.73
C ASP A 17 5.78 5.32 12.61
N PRO A 18 5.75 3.97 12.56
CA PRO A 18 4.86 3.17 13.39
C PRO A 18 5.15 3.29 14.91
N ASN A 19 6.32 3.78 15.31
CA ASN A 19 6.61 4.07 16.72
C ASN A 19 5.93 5.34 17.23
N GLN A 20 5.51 6.23 16.33
CA GLN A 20 4.89 7.51 16.67
C GLN A 20 3.41 7.56 16.29
N HIS A 21 3.00 6.77 15.31
CA HIS A 21 1.65 6.78 14.76
C HIS A 21 1.15 5.36 14.53
N HIS A 22 -0.16 5.20 14.56
CA HIS A 22 -0.78 3.93 14.16
C HIS A 22 -0.63 3.73 12.65
N VAL A 23 0.31 2.89 12.26
CA VAL A 23 0.59 2.52 10.86
C VAL A 23 0.63 1.01 10.74
N PRO A 24 -0.16 0.39 9.87
CA PRO A 24 -0.09 -1.05 9.65
C PRO A 24 1.22 -1.41 8.94
N VAL A 25 1.90 -2.43 9.44
CA VAL A 25 3.18 -2.92 8.93
C VAL A 25 3.06 -4.36 8.44
N THR A 26 2.43 -5.24 9.23
CA THR A 26 2.31 -6.66 8.90
C THR A 26 1.13 -6.93 7.95
N PRO A 27 1.14 -8.08 7.23
CA PRO A 27 0.01 -8.47 6.40
C PRO A 27 -1.33 -8.47 7.16
N GLU A 28 -1.33 -8.94 8.40
CA GLU A 28 -2.54 -9.00 9.24
C GLU A 28 -3.03 -7.60 9.60
N GLN A 29 -2.13 -6.69 9.95
CA GLN A 29 -2.47 -5.30 10.25
C GLN A 29 -3.03 -4.59 9.01
N LEU A 30 -2.41 -4.80 7.83
CA LEU A 30 -2.90 -4.26 6.58
C LEU A 30 -4.29 -4.80 6.22
N ALA A 31 -4.53 -6.10 6.43
CA ALA A 31 -5.84 -6.70 6.21
C ALA A 31 -6.92 -6.06 7.11
N GLN A 32 -6.61 -5.83 8.38
CA GLN A 32 -7.52 -5.18 9.34
C GLN A 32 -7.82 -3.73 8.93
N GLU A 33 -6.81 -2.95 8.58
CA GLU A 33 -7.00 -1.56 8.16
C GLU A 33 -7.73 -1.45 6.82
N ALA A 34 -7.45 -2.34 5.88
CA ALA A 34 -8.19 -2.42 4.62
C ALA A 34 -9.68 -2.71 4.86
N ARG A 35 -9.99 -3.64 5.77
CA ARG A 35 -11.37 -3.94 6.15
C ARG A 35 -12.04 -2.74 6.82
N ARG A 36 -11.38 -2.07 7.75
CA ARG A 36 -11.89 -0.86 8.40
C ARG A 36 -12.16 0.27 7.41
N ALA A 37 -11.25 0.49 6.46
CA ALA A 37 -11.42 1.48 5.41
C ALA A 37 -12.64 1.18 4.53
N TYR A 38 -12.82 -0.08 4.14
CA TYR A 38 -13.96 -0.52 3.35
C TYR A 38 -15.29 -0.33 4.10
N ASP A 39 -15.35 -0.75 5.35
CA ASP A 39 -16.54 -0.61 6.20
C ASP A 39 -16.92 0.87 6.44
N ALA A 40 -15.93 1.76 6.39
CA ALA A 40 -16.12 3.21 6.45
C ALA A 40 -16.50 3.85 5.10
N GLY A 41 -16.56 3.07 4.00
CA GLY A 41 -17.03 3.52 2.68
C GLY A 41 -15.93 3.74 1.65
N ALA A 42 -14.67 3.37 1.92
CA ALA A 42 -13.61 3.41 0.90
C ALA A 42 -13.83 2.31 -0.15
N SER A 43 -13.63 2.66 -1.42
CA SER A 43 -13.64 1.72 -2.55
C SER A 43 -12.22 1.29 -2.94
N VAL A 44 -11.25 2.11 -2.60
CA VAL A 44 -9.83 1.91 -2.94
C VAL A 44 -8.98 2.12 -1.70
N VAL A 45 -7.95 1.31 -1.50
CA VAL A 45 -6.87 1.60 -0.56
C VAL A 45 -5.57 1.81 -1.30
N HIS A 46 -4.81 2.84 -0.90
CA HIS A 46 -3.44 3.05 -1.36
C HIS A 46 -2.47 2.54 -0.29
N VAL A 47 -1.50 1.72 -0.69
CA VAL A 47 -0.63 1.00 0.22
C VAL A 47 0.85 1.10 -0.15
N HIS A 48 1.69 1.28 0.88
CA HIS A 48 3.14 1.13 0.85
C HIS A 48 3.52 -0.07 1.71
N PHE A 49 4.36 -0.96 1.20
CA PHE A 49 4.85 -2.09 1.98
C PHE A 49 6.04 -1.69 2.83
N ARG A 50 6.14 -2.26 4.00
CA ARG A 50 7.13 -1.97 5.01
C ARG A 50 8.00 -3.18 5.31
N ARG A 51 9.23 -2.95 5.78
CA ARG A 51 10.08 -4.04 6.26
C ARG A 51 9.44 -4.73 7.44
N GLN A 52 9.53 -6.07 7.46
CA GLN A 52 8.89 -6.92 8.46
C GLN A 52 9.80 -7.24 9.65
N GLU A 53 11.09 -6.92 9.54
CA GLU A 53 12.04 -7.14 10.64
C GLU A 53 11.71 -6.19 11.81
N GLU A 54 11.88 -6.70 13.02
CA GLU A 54 11.64 -5.94 14.26
C GLU A 54 12.37 -4.60 14.24
N GLY A 55 11.68 -3.53 14.62
CA GLY A 55 12.20 -2.17 14.64
C GLY A 55 12.38 -1.49 13.29
N LYS A 56 12.13 -2.19 12.15
CA LYS A 56 12.34 -1.64 10.80
C LYS A 56 11.06 -1.28 10.04
N GLY A 57 9.91 -1.34 10.69
CA GLY A 57 8.62 -1.05 10.07
C GLY A 57 8.44 0.39 9.55
N HIS A 58 9.35 1.31 9.89
CA HIS A 58 9.39 2.67 9.33
C HIS A 58 10.06 2.72 7.95
N LEU A 59 10.77 1.65 7.53
CA LEU A 59 11.47 1.57 6.26
C LEU A 59 10.58 0.93 5.18
N PRO A 60 10.66 1.39 3.93
CA PRO A 60 9.96 0.76 2.81
C PRO A 60 10.52 -0.63 2.51
N SER A 61 9.68 -1.49 1.98
CA SER A 61 10.07 -2.80 1.46
C SER A 61 9.71 -2.91 -0.01
N TRP A 62 10.68 -3.36 -0.80
CA TRP A 62 10.48 -3.74 -2.20
C TRP A 62 10.73 -5.24 -2.41
N ASP A 63 10.53 -6.03 -1.35
CA ASP A 63 10.55 -7.48 -1.43
C ASP A 63 9.22 -7.99 -2.01
N PRO A 64 9.25 -8.67 -3.18
CA PRO A 64 8.04 -9.19 -3.81
C PRO A 64 7.27 -10.20 -2.93
N ALA A 65 7.97 -10.94 -2.07
CA ALA A 65 7.31 -11.89 -1.16
C ALA A 65 6.53 -11.17 -0.07
N VAL A 66 7.08 -10.09 0.50
CA VAL A 66 6.38 -9.22 1.46
C VAL A 66 5.17 -8.56 0.80
N ALA A 67 5.36 -7.98 -0.39
CA ALA A 67 4.27 -7.36 -1.14
C ALA A 67 3.14 -8.36 -1.40
N ARG A 68 3.47 -9.57 -1.84
CA ARG A 68 2.51 -10.64 -2.11
C ARG A 68 1.73 -11.03 -0.86
N ALA A 69 2.41 -11.29 0.26
CA ALA A 69 1.77 -11.64 1.52
C ALA A 69 0.78 -10.56 1.99
N CYS A 70 1.18 -9.29 1.89
CA CYS A 70 0.33 -8.15 2.25
C CYS A 70 -0.93 -8.05 1.37
N VAL A 71 -0.76 -8.16 0.05
CA VAL A 71 -1.88 -8.07 -0.90
C VAL A 71 -2.84 -9.25 -0.75
N ASP A 72 -2.31 -10.47 -0.61
CA ASP A 72 -3.14 -11.66 -0.43
C ASP A 72 -3.94 -11.58 0.88
N ALA A 73 -3.36 -11.07 1.97
CA ALA A 73 -4.07 -10.86 3.24
C ALA A 73 -5.19 -9.82 3.11
N MET A 74 -4.93 -8.69 2.45
CA MET A 74 -5.97 -7.68 2.20
C MET A 74 -7.10 -8.21 1.32
N ARG A 75 -6.79 -8.94 0.25
CA ARG A 75 -7.78 -9.57 -0.64
C ARG A 75 -8.63 -10.61 0.09
N ALA A 76 -8.02 -11.41 0.96
CA ALA A 76 -8.74 -12.39 1.76
C ALA A 76 -9.72 -11.72 2.74
N ALA A 77 -9.32 -10.60 3.35
CA ALA A 77 -10.17 -9.86 4.28
C ALA A 77 -11.26 -9.04 3.60
N CYS A 78 -11.00 -8.55 2.39
CA CYS A 78 -11.92 -7.66 1.67
C CYS A 78 -11.79 -7.85 0.15
N PRO A 79 -12.45 -8.88 -0.44
CA PRO A 79 -12.32 -9.19 -1.87
C PRO A 79 -12.79 -8.10 -2.82
N GLU A 80 -13.73 -7.25 -2.39
CA GLU A 80 -14.31 -6.19 -3.21
C GLU A 80 -13.47 -4.91 -3.26
N LEU A 81 -12.48 -4.79 -2.36
CA LEU A 81 -11.66 -3.59 -2.27
C LEU A 81 -10.61 -3.55 -3.38
N ILE A 82 -10.51 -2.41 -4.04
CA ILE A 82 -9.48 -2.16 -5.05
C ILE A 82 -8.18 -1.78 -4.35
N ILE A 83 -7.10 -2.48 -4.68
CA ILE A 83 -5.78 -2.18 -4.13
C ILE A 83 -5.00 -1.34 -5.13
N ASN A 84 -4.62 -0.12 -4.72
CA ASN A 84 -3.71 0.78 -5.41
C ASN A 84 -2.33 0.66 -4.76
N GLN A 85 -1.42 -0.05 -5.42
CA GLN A 85 -0.07 -0.25 -4.92
C GLN A 85 0.84 0.92 -5.28
N THR A 86 1.67 1.35 -4.31
CA THR A 86 2.71 2.34 -4.57
C THR A 86 3.77 1.83 -5.56
N THR A 87 4.35 2.77 -6.31
CA THR A 87 5.58 2.55 -7.11
C THR A 87 6.64 3.61 -6.80
N GLY A 88 6.38 4.46 -5.80
CA GLY A 88 7.26 5.58 -5.47
C GLY A 88 8.57 5.13 -4.85
N VAL A 89 9.68 5.36 -5.55
CA VAL A 89 11.04 5.17 -5.07
C VAL A 89 11.81 6.48 -5.10
N VAL A 90 12.85 6.56 -4.28
CA VAL A 90 13.83 7.64 -4.35
C VAL A 90 14.97 7.18 -5.24
N GLY A 91 15.29 7.95 -6.28
CA GLY A 91 16.34 7.63 -7.24
C GLY A 91 15.87 6.86 -8.48
N PRO A 92 16.80 6.46 -9.34
CA PRO A 92 16.49 5.91 -10.66
C PRO A 92 16.17 4.40 -10.66
N ASP A 93 16.36 3.70 -9.54
CA ASP A 93 16.13 2.26 -9.46
C ASP A 93 14.67 1.95 -9.14
N TYR A 94 13.94 1.57 -10.19
CA TYR A 94 12.54 1.18 -10.11
C TYR A 94 12.31 -0.34 -10.31
N GLN A 95 13.37 -1.14 -10.30
CA GLN A 95 13.23 -2.60 -10.50
C GLN A 95 12.43 -3.24 -9.36
N GLY A 96 12.70 -2.84 -8.11
CA GLY A 96 11.96 -3.34 -6.94
C GLY A 96 10.44 -3.13 -7.05
N PRO A 97 9.94 -1.90 -7.32
CA PRO A 97 8.52 -1.68 -7.59
C PRO A 97 7.95 -2.56 -8.70
N LEU A 98 8.67 -2.71 -9.82
CA LEU A 98 8.21 -3.54 -10.94
C LEU A 98 8.09 -5.02 -10.55
N ASP A 99 9.04 -5.55 -9.80
CA ASP A 99 9.01 -6.94 -9.33
C ASP A 99 7.87 -7.17 -8.34
N CYS A 100 7.60 -6.20 -7.46
CA CYS A 100 6.42 -6.23 -6.59
C CYS A 100 5.12 -6.23 -7.41
N LEU A 101 4.99 -5.38 -8.43
CA LEU A 101 3.80 -5.35 -9.29
C LEU A 101 3.58 -6.67 -10.03
N ARG A 102 4.65 -7.29 -10.55
CA ARG A 102 4.59 -8.61 -11.19
C ARG A 102 4.12 -9.70 -10.23
N ALA A 103 4.57 -9.62 -8.97
CA ALA A 103 4.18 -10.58 -7.94
C ALA A 103 2.74 -10.42 -7.48
N THR A 104 2.26 -9.19 -7.31
CA THR A 104 0.95 -8.90 -6.70
C THR A 104 -0.18 -8.76 -7.71
N ARG A 105 0.11 -8.25 -8.91
CA ARG A 105 -0.88 -7.91 -9.95
C ARG A 105 -2.05 -7.12 -9.37
N PRO A 106 -1.82 -5.93 -8.82
CA PRO A 106 -2.88 -5.12 -8.24
C PRO A 106 -3.81 -4.57 -9.32
N GLU A 107 -5.03 -4.20 -8.95
CA GLU A 107 -6.00 -3.57 -9.85
C GLU A 107 -5.54 -2.17 -10.29
N MET A 108 -4.80 -1.48 -9.41
CA MET A 108 -4.24 -0.15 -9.65
C MET A 108 -2.82 -0.07 -9.13
N ALA A 109 -2.01 0.75 -9.80
CA ALA A 109 -0.69 1.14 -9.32
C ALA A 109 -0.51 2.64 -9.48
N ALA A 110 0.16 3.28 -8.53
CA ALA A 110 0.50 4.69 -8.65
C ALA A 110 1.49 4.91 -9.80
N CYS A 111 1.31 5.98 -10.55
CA CYS A 111 2.23 6.40 -11.59
C CYS A 111 2.53 7.89 -11.42
N ASN A 112 3.73 8.19 -10.93
CA ASN A 112 4.23 9.55 -10.85
C ASN A 112 4.84 9.93 -12.19
N ALA A 113 4.05 10.57 -13.06
CA ALA A 113 4.49 10.95 -14.40
C ALA A 113 5.39 12.19 -14.35
N GLY A 114 6.61 12.06 -14.87
CA GLY A 114 7.57 13.16 -14.94
C GLY A 114 8.50 13.24 -13.72
N SER A 115 9.19 14.39 -13.60
CA SER A 115 10.12 14.66 -12.49
C SER A 115 9.39 15.33 -11.33
N LEU A 116 9.58 14.79 -10.14
CA LEU A 116 9.01 15.34 -8.91
C LEU A 116 10.15 15.68 -7.93
N ASN A 117 10.06 16.88 -7.34
CA ASN A 117 10.96 17.30 -6.27
C ASN A 117 10.30 17.05 -4.94
N TYR A 118 10.73 15.99 -4.26
CA TYR A 118 10.27 15.66 -2.91
C TYR A 118 11.19 16.20 -1.81
N LEU A 119 12.36 16.73 -2.17
CA LEU A 119 13.38 17.21 -1.25
C LEU A 119 13.80 18.63 -1.61
#